data_3cf066edf94fd83cd626aed2923225f0
#
_entry.id   3cf066edf94fd83cd626aed2923225f0
#
_cell.length_a   1.000
_cell.length_b   1.000
_cell.length_c   1.000
_cell.angle_alpha   90.00
_cell.angle_beta   90.00
_cell.angle_gamma   90.00
#
_symmetry.space_group_name_H-M   'P 1'
#
loop_
_entity.id
_entity.type
_entity.pdbx_description
1 polymer ?
#
loop_
_entity_poly.entity_id
_entity_poly.type
_entity_poly.pdbx_seq_one_letter_code
_entity_poly.pdbx_strand_id
1 'polypeptide(L)'
;LRKKSLIRAVRIIKLNSQIKKRLIFLFIIFFCFAFSIFLISYTLKDQIAYFVSPTELNQMDLASNKYLRVGGLVKSNSLKFQNSRWNFEIVDEDGGSIKVEFNKSLPGLVEEEKGIIVEGYMGEDSIFLAEIVLAKHDENYMPQSAIDKMKNDRIWRGD
;
A
#
# COMPACT_ATOMS: atom_id res chain seq x y z
N LEU A 1 -30.18 -59.63 -16.54
CA LEU A 1 -31.20 -58.55 -16.58
C LEU A 1 -30.75 -57.18 -16.03
N ARG A 2 -29.52 -57.03 -15.50
CA ARG A 2 -29.03 -55.84 -14.79
C ARG A 2 -28.14 -54.88 -15.62
N LYS A 3 -27.80 -55.24 -16.89
CA LYS A 3 -26.95 -54.40 -17.78
C LYS A 3 -27.69 -53.42 -18.66
N LYS A 4 -29.04 -53.53 -18.80
CA LYS A 4 -29.86 -52.64 -19.64
C LYS A 4 -30.30 -51.34 -18.95
N SER A 5 -30.18 -51.22 -17.63
CA SER A 5 -30.58 -50.01 -16.88
C SER A 5 -29.56 -48.93 -16.83
N LEU A 6 -28.27 -49.26 -16.97
CA LEU A 6 -27.16 -48.28 -16.93
C LEU A 6 -26.94 -47.49 -18.25
N ILE A 7 -27.44 -48.04 -19.37
CA ILE A 7 -27.29 -47.39 -20.69
C ILE A 7 -28.34 -46.30 -20.92
N ARG A 8 -29.42 -46.26 -20.11
CA ARG A 8 -30.45 -45.21 -20.21
C ARG A 8 -30.09 -43.90 -19.52
N ALA A 9 -29.07 -43.85 -18.72
CA ALA A 9 -28.68 -42.62 -17.98
C ALA A 9 -27.82 -41.64 -18.77
N VAL A 10 -27.21 -42.06 -19.87
CA VAL A 10 -26.50 -41.14 -20.78
C VAL A 10 -27.44 -40.81 -21.94
N ARG A 11 -28.59 -40.21 -21.64
CA ARG A 11 -29.34 -39.49 -22.66
C ARG A 11 -28.55 -38.22 -22.97
N ILE A 12 -27.65 -38.29 -23.96
CA ILE A 12 -27.01 -37.11 -24.58
C ILE A 12 -28.15 -36.17 -24.89
N ILE A 13 -28.28 -35.13 -24.06
CA ILE A 13 -29.23 -34.04 -24.29
C ILE A 13 -28.83 -33.44 -25.64
N LYS A 14 -29.58 -33.81 -26.69
CA LYS A 14 -29.44 -33.26 -28.03
C LYS A 14 -29.92 -31.81 -27.94
N LEU A 15 -29.08 -30.92 -27.36
CA LEU A 15 -29.40 -29.51 -27.20
C LEU A 15 -29.75 -28.95 -28.56
N ASN A 16 -30.91 -28.37 -28.69
CA ASN A 16 -31.32 -27.64 -29.86
C ASN A 16 -30.26 -26.62 -30.25
N SER A 17 -29.94 -26.43 -31.53
CA SER A 17 -28.88 -25.56 -32.00
C SER A 17 -28.98 -24.13 -31.46
N GLN A 18 -30.19 -23.66 -31.20
CA GLN A 18 -30.45 -22.35 -30.58
C GLN A 18 -30.02 -22.30 -29.10
N ILE A 19 -30.23 -23.38 -28.35
CA ILE A 19 -29.83 -23.48 -26.95
C ILE A 19 -28.29 -23.56 -26.86
N LYS A 20 -27.66 -24.30 -27.76
CA LYS A 20 -26.16 -24.34 -27.83
C LYS A 20 -25.57 -22.98 -28.08
N LYS A 21 -26.11 -22.20 -29.02
CA LYS A 21 -25.64 -20.84 -29.30
C LYS A 21 -25.80 -19.92 -28.08
N ARG A 22 -26.90 -19.98 -27.38
CA ARG A 22 -27.13 -19.20 -26.14
C ARG A 22 -26.17 -19.60 -25.03
N LEU A 23 -25.94 -20.91 -24.83
CA LEU A 23 -25.00 -21.40 -23.83
C LEU A 23 -23.54 -20.97 -24.16
N ILE A 24 -23.13 -21.06 -25.42
CA ILE A 24 -21.80 -20.60 -25.85
C ILE A 24 -21.66 -19.09 -25.61
N PHE A 25 -22.69 -18.30 -25.94
CA PHE A 25 -22.67 -16.86 -25.70
C PHE A 25 -22.56 -16.52 -24.21
N LEU A 26 -23.32 -17.18 -23.34
CA LEU A 26 -23.23 -17.03 -21.89
C LEU A 26 -21.85 -17.46 -21.36
N PHE A 27 -21.28 -18.53 -21.90
CA PHE A 27 -19.95 -19.01 -21.53
C PHE A 27 -18.86 -18.00 -21.90
N ILE A 28 -18.97 -17.38 -23.09
CA ILE A 28 -18.04 -16.33 -23.54
C ILE A 28 -18.12 -15.11 -22.59
N ILE A 29 -19.34 -14.66 -22.27
CA ILE A 29 -19.53 -13.54 -21.32
C ILE A 29 -18.91 -13.86 -19.96
N PHE A 30 -19.19 -15.05 -19.43
CA PHE A 30 -18.63 -15.49 -18.16
C PHE A 30 -17.10 -15.55 -18.19
N PHE A 31 -16.54 -16.07 -19.27
CA PHE A 31 -15.09 -16.14 -19.45
C PHE A 31 -14.45 -14.76 -19.55
N CYS A 32 -15.04 -13.84 -20.32
CA CYS A 32 -14.56 -12.46 -20.39
C CYS A 32 -14.60 -11.77 -19.03
N PHE A 33 -15.67 -11.99 -18.25
CA PHE A 33 -15.79 -11.41 -16.91
C PHE A 33 -14.75 -11.99 -15.94
N ALA A 34 -14.58 -13.31 -15.94
CA ALA A 34 -13.55 -13.97 -15.13
C ALA A 34 -12.13 -13.54 -15.52
N PHE A 35 -11.86 -13.37 -16.80
CA PHE A 35 -10.59 -12.89 -17.32
C PHE A 35 -10.32 -11.44 -16.91
N SER A 36 -11.33 -10.58 -16.93
CA SER A 36 -11.21 -9.20 -16.44
C SER A 36 -10.86 -9.14 -14.96
N ILE A 37 -11.53 -9.94 -14.13
CA ILE A 37 -11.21 -10.04 -12.69
C ILE A 37 -9.78 -10.55 -12.49
N PHE A 38 -9.36 -11.54 -13.26
CA PHE A 38 -7.99 -12.07 -13.20
C PHE A 38 -6.95 -10.98 -13.53
N LEU A 39 -7.15 -10.22 -14.60
CA LEU A 39 -6.25 -9.12 -14.98
C LEU A 39 -6.18 -8.04 -13.90
N ILE A 40 -7.33 -7.62 -13.36
CA ILE A 40 -7.38 -6.63 -12.27
C ILE A 40 -6.62 -7.16 -11.04
N SER A 41 -6.89 -8.39 -10.63
CA SER A 41 -6.21 -9.01 -9.48
C SER A 41 -4.71 -9.16 -9.70
N TYR A 42 -4.29 -9.46 -10.91
CA TYR A 42 -2.87 -9.56 -11.25
C TYR A 42 -2.16 -8.21 -11.18
N THR A 43 -2.78 -7.14 -11.72
CA THR A 43 -2.22 -5.79 -11.71
C THR A 43 -2.16 -5.18 -10.31
N LEU A 44 -3.15 -5.47 -9.45
CA LEU A 44 -3.22 -4.94 -8.09
C LEU A 44 -2.27 -5.61 -7.11
N LYS A 45 -1.76 -6.80 -7.40
CA LYS A 45 -0.87 -7.52 -6.47
C LYS A 45 0.39 -6.75 -6.10
N ASP A 46 0.94 -5.99 -7.04
CA ASP A 46 2.20 -5.27 -6.85
C ASP A 46 2.01 -3.84 -6.31
N GLN A 47 0.76 -3.41 -6.13
CA GLN A 47 0.43 -2.03 -5.71
C GLN A 47 0.01 -1.91 -4.25
N ILE A 48 -0.14 -3.02 -3.53
CA ILE A 48 -0.47 -2.98 -2.10
C ILE A 48 0.83 -2.83 -1.32
N ALA A 49 1.22 -1.58 -1.05
CA ALA A 49 2.28 -1.29 -0.10
C ALA A 49 1.84 -1.75 1.30
N TYR A 50 2.51 -2.76 1.84
CA TYR A 50 2.30 -3.21 3.21
C TYR A 50 2.79 -2.12 4.16
N PHE A 51 1.89 -1.63 5.02
CA PHE A 51 2.27 -0.71 6.09
C PHE A 51 2.87 -1.51 7.24
N VAL A 52 4.08 -1.15 7.62
CA VAL A 52 4.83 -1.79 8.70
C VAL A 52 5.50 -0.73 9.57
N SER A 53 5.67 -1.03 10.86
CA SER A 53 6.50 -0.23 11.75
C SER A 53 7.98 -0.64 11.63
N PRO A 54 8.93 0.22 12.04
CA PRO A 54 10.33 -0.16 12.16
C PRO A 54 10.58 -1.43 12.96
N THR A 55 9.86 -1.63 14.06
CA THR A 55 9.95 -2.84 14.89
C THR A 55 9.50 -4.08 14.14
N GLU A 56 8.35 -4.02 13.46
CA GLU A 56 7.84 -5.14 12.63
C GLU A 56 8.80 -5.46 11.50
N LEU A 57 9.34 -4.42 10.84
CA LEU A 57 10.26 -4.60 9.73
C LEU A 57 11.54 -5.33 10.15
N ASN A 58 12.08 -5.01 11.34
CA ASN A 58 13.24 -5.69 11.89
C ASN A 58 13.00 -7.17 12.25
N GLN A 59 11.75 -7.56 12.45
CA GLN A 59 11.35 -8.94 12.73
C GLN A 59 10.98 -9.74 11.49
N MET A 60 10.76 -9.06 10.36
CA MET A 60 10.44 -9.70 9.09
C MET A 60 11.70 -10.34 8.49
N ASP A 61 11.52 -11.54 7.94
CA ASP A 61 12.56 -12.18 7.13
C ASP A 61 12.64 -11.42 5.78
N LEU A 62 13.63 -10.55 5.67
CA LEU A 62 13.77 -9.52 4.62
C LEU A 62 14.20 -10.08 3.24
N ALA A 63 14.08 -11.38 3.04
CA ALA A 63 14.44 -12.05 1.78
C ALA A 63 13.55 -11.67 0.58
N SER A 64 12.62 -10.74 0.70
CA SER A 64 11.73 -10.37 -0.38
C SER A 64 11.88 -8.90 -0.77
N ASN A 65 12.11 -8.68 -2.04
CA ASN A 65 12.11 -7.40 -2.76
C ASN A 65 10.67 -6.80 -2.79
N LYS A 66 10.03 -6.70 -1.62
CA LYS A 66 8.66 -6.21 -1.47
C LYS A 66 8.66 -4.70 -1.34
N TYR A 67 7.71 -4.07 -2.02
CA TYR A 67 7.42 -2.66 -1.84
C TYR A 67 6.71 -2.47 -0.50
N LEU A 68 7.32 -1.70 0.39
CA LEU A 68 6.87 -1.51 1.76
C LEU A 68 6.58 -0.04 2.02
N ARG A 69 5.68 0.20 2.95
CA ARG A 69 5.38 1.51 3.49
C ARG A 69 5.73 1.51 4.98
N VAL A 70 6.74 2.28 5.36
CA VAL A 70 7.21 2.37 6.74
C VAL A 70 6.81 3.72 7.32
N GLY A 71 6.15 3.69 8.48
CA GLY A 71 5.77 4.88 9.23
C GLY A 71 6.44 4.96 10.59
N GLY A 72 6.74 6.17 11.03
CA GLY A 72 7.33 6.45 12.35
C GLY A 72 7.67 7.91 12.52
N LEU A 73 8.53 8.22 13.46
CA LEU A 73 9.07 9.56 13.70
C LEU A 73 10.50 9.68 13.18
N VAL A 74 10.86 10.83 12.62
CA VAL A 74 12.25 11.11 12.27
C VAL A 74 13.05 11.31 13.55
N LYS A 75 14.08 10.52 13.75
CA LYS A 75 14.93 10.59 14.95
C LYS A 75 15.69 11.91 14.99
N SER A 76 15.81 12.51 16.18
CA SER A 76 16.59 13.73 16.42
C SER A 76 18.04 13.57 15.98
N ASN A 77 18.60 14.60 15.35
CA ASN A 77 19.98 14.68 14.85
C ASN A 77 20.34 13.58 13.83
N SER A 78 19.34 12.97 13.19
CA SER A 78 19.56 11.93 12.19
C SER A 78 19.49 12.44 10.74
N LEU A 79 18.82 13.57 10.50
CA LEU A 79 18.56 14.08 9.16
C LEU A 79 19.82 14.74 8.58
N LYS A 80 20.44 14.09 7.59
CA LYS A 80 21.70 14.53 6.98
C LYS A 80 21.63 14.42 5.47
N PHE A 81 22.17 15.43 4.78
CA PHE A 81 22.37 15.38 3.34
C PHE A 81 23.83 15.09 3.03
N GLN A 82 24.11 13.91 2.50
CA GLN A 82 25.47 13.46 2.16
C GLN A 82 25.46 12.69 0.85
N ASN A 83 26.49 12.84 0.04
CA ASN A 83 26.63 12.13 -1.26
C ASN A 83 25.42 12.32 -2.19
N SER A 84 24.83 13.52 -2.20
CA SER A 84 23.61 13.84 -2.98
C SER A 84 22.38 13.03 -2.59
N ARG A 85 22.32 12.51 -1.36
CA ARG A 85 21.21 11.75 -0.79
C ARG A 85 20.88 12.23 0.60
N TRP A 86 19.61 12.13 0.95
CA TRP A 86 19.16 12.33 2.31
C TRP A 86 19.27 11.01 3.06
N ASN A 87 19.91 11.07 4.22
CA ASN A 87 20.06 9.95 5.14
C ASN A 87 19.42 10.36 6.46
N PHE A 88 18.50 9.54 6.97
CA PHE A 88 17.85 9.77 8.26
C PHE A 88 17.41 8.44 8.86
N GLU A 89 17.04 8.46 10.13
CA GLU A 89 16.58 7.29 10.87
C GLU A 89 15.13 7.51 11.29
N ILE A 90 14.29 6.49 11.06
CA ILE A 90 12.89 6.45 11.50
C ILE A 90 12.82 5.56 12.71
N VAL A 91 12.12 6.01 13.76
CA VAL A 91 11.89 5.28 15.01
C VAL A 91 10.39 5.13 15.26
N ASP A 92 10.01 4.08 15.94
CA ASP A 92 8.65 3.86 16.43
C ASP A 92 8.58 3.91 17.97
N GLU A 93 7.36 3.81 18.50
CA GLU A 93 7.10 3.84 19.94
C GLU A 93 7.65 2.60 20.67
N ASP A 94 7.81 1.48 19.96
CA ASP A 94 8.32 0.22 20.49
C ASP A 94 9.86 0.16 20.52
N GLY A 95 10.54 1.24 20.08
CA GLY A 95 12.00 1.38 20.10
C GLY A 95 12.68 0.79 18.87
N GLY A 96 11.93 0.34 17.88
CA GLY A 96 12.47 -0.05 16.59
C GLY A 96 13.03 1.15 15.83
N SER A 97 14.10 0.92 15.09
CA SER A 97 14.68 1.96 14.24
C SER A 97 15.12 1.40 12.90
N ILE A 98 15.04 2.23 11.87
CA ILE A 98 15.47 1.90 10.51
C ILE A 98 16.19 3.08 9.87
N LYS A 99 17.32 2.80 9.22
CA LYS A 99 18.03 3.79 8.42
C LYS A 99 17.39 3.92 7.05
N VAL A 100 17.14 5.14 6.62
CA VAL A 100 16.49 5.46 5.34
C VAL A 100 17.44 6.27 4.48
N GLU A 101 17.54 5.89 3.23
CA GLU A 101 18.24 6.63 2.19
C GLU A 101 17.24 7.10 1.13
N PHE A 102 17.28 8.40 0.79
CA PHE A 102 16.39 9.02 -0.18
C PHE A 102 17.16 9.90 -1.15
N ASN A 103 17.02 9.67 -2.45
CA ASN A 103 17.85 10.28 -3.50
C ASN A 103 17.19 11.46 -4.25
N LYS A 104 16.02 11.90 -3.79
CA LYS A 104 15.28 13.01 -4.40
C LYS A 104 15.22 14.20 -3.43
N SER A 105 14.60 15.30 -3.86
CA SER A 105 14.35 16.44 -2.99
C SER A 105 13.40 16.06 -1.87
N LEU A 106 13.80 16.29 -0.63
CA LEU A 106 12.98 16.04 0.54
C LEU A 106 11.85 17.08 0.60
N PRO A 107 10.59 16.67 0.88
CA PRO A 107 9.52 17.63 1.11
C PRO A 107 9.83 18.58 2.27
N GLY A 108 9.54 19.87 2.10
CA GLY A 108 9.88 20.90 3.09
C GLY A 108 9.17 20.78 4.45
N LEU A 109 8.22 19.84 4.56
CA LEU A 109 7.49 19.53 5.81
C LEU A 109 8.15 18.38 6.60
N VAL A 110 9.20 17.76 6.08
CA VAL A 110 9.95 16.72 6.79
C VAL A 110 10.90 17.39 7.78
N GLU A 111 10.63 17.19 9.04
CA GLU A 111 11.40 17.71 10.16
C GLU A 111 11.71 16.59 11.15
N GLU A 112 12.74 16.77 11.96
CA GLU A 112 13.07 15.84 13.04
C GLU A 112 11.97 15.83 14.09
N GLU A 113 11.77 14.68 14.73
CA GLU A 113 10.72 14.41 15.73
C GLU A 113 9.28 14.47 15.20
N LYS A 114 9.10 14.62 13.89
CA LYS A 114 7.79 14.62 13.26
C LYS A 114 7.48 13.30 12.55
N GLY A 115 6.18 13.05 12.41
CA GLY A 115 5.65 11.87 11.73
C GLY A 115 6.01 11.85 10.25
N ILE A 116 6.54 10.73 9.79
CA ILE A 116 6.92 10.50 8.40
C ILE A 116 6.43 9.13 7.93
N ILE A 117 6.12 9.04 6.67
CA ILE A 117 5.85 7.79 5.98
C ILE A 117 6.80 7.73 4.79
N VAL A 118 7.51 6.62 4.65
CA VAL A 118 8.38 6.35 3.51
C VAL A 118 7.90 5.11 2.78
N GLU A 119 7.97 5.14 1.46
CA GLU A 119 7.63 4.01 0.61
C GLU A 119 8.85 3.63 -0.23
N GLY A 120 9.11 2.34 -0.34
CA GLY A 120 10.26 1.82 -1.08
C GLY A 120 10.55 0.37 -0.76
N TYR A 121 11.81 0.01 -0.83
CA TYR A 121 12.31 -1.35 -0.68
C TYR A 121 13.39 -1.41 0.40
N MET A 122 13.52 -2.58 1.03
CA MET A 122 14.69 -2.87 1.86
C MET A 122 15.86 -3.18 0.94
N GLY A 123 16.93 -2.40 1.07
CA GLY A 123 18.20 -2.63 0.39
C GLY A 123 19.13 -3.57 1.15
N GLU A 124 20.33 -3.68 0.65
CA GLU A 124 21.41 -4.38 1.35
C GLU A 124 21.80 -3.61 2.63
N ASP A 125 22.47 -4.25 3.56
CA ASP A 125 22.91 -3.67 4.84
C ASP A 125 21.77 -3.12 5.74
N SER A 126 20.55 -3.61 5.59
CA SER A 126 19.39 -3.14 6.39
C SER A 126 19.11 -1.64 6.24
N ILE A 127 19.40 -1.07 5.07
CA ILE A 127 19.08 0.31 4.71
C ILE A 127 17.80 0.31 3.87
N PHE A 128 16.83 1.12 4.25
CA PHE A 128 15.59 1.28 3.50
C PHE A 128 15.78 2.32 2.38
N LEU A 129 15.66 1.88 1.14
CA LEU A 129 15.76 2.73 -0.04
C LEU A 129 14.39 3.33 -0.34
N ALA A 130 14.18 4.57 0.07
CA ALA A 130 12.91 5.26 -0.13
C ALA A 130 12.79 5.80 -1.56
N GLU A 131 11.65 5.57 -2.18
CA GLU A 131 11.25 6.17 -3.45
C GLU A 131 10.31 7.35 -3.28
N ILE A 132 9.48 7.30 -2.24
CA ILE A 132 8.51 8.32 -1.87
C ILE A 132 8.67 8.62 -0.39
N VAL A 133 8.62 9.89 -0.04
CA VAL A 133 8.63 10.40 1.33
C VAL A 133 7.44 11.32 1.51
N LEU A 134 6.61 11.03 2.52
CA LEU A 134 5.42 11.78 2.86
C LEU A 134 5.53 12.27 4.31
N ALA A 135 5.53 13.57 4.52
CA ALA A 135 5.40 14.12 5.85
C ALA A 135 3.95 13.98 6.33
N LYS A 136 3.75 13.51 7.55
CA LYS A 136 2.43 13.53 8.19
C LYS A 136 2.15 14.97 8.63
N HIS A 137 1.07 15.56 8.13
CA HIS A 137 0.60 16.84 8.64
C HIS A 137 0.15 16.69 10.09
N ASP A 138 0.56 17.63 10.94
CA ASP A 138 -0.04 17.77 12.25
C ASP A 138 -1.55 18.07 12.07
N GLU A 139 -2.40 17.21 12.59
CA GLU A 139 -3.86 17.36 12.49
C GLU A 139 -4.36 18.67 13.15
N ASN A 140 -3.51 19.32 13.97
CA ASN A 140 -3.77 20.58 14.64
C ASN A 140 -3.23 21.80 13.90
N TYR A 141 -2.75 21.67 12.65
CA TYR A 141 -2.32 22.84 11.89
C TYR A 141 -3.52 23.70 11.50
N MET A 142 -3.73 24.73 12.27
CA MET A 142 -4.69 25.79 11.94
C MET A 142 -3.90 26.96 11.30
N PRO A 143 -4.16 27.32 10.04
CA PRO A 143 -3.50 28.48 9.41
C PRO A 143 -3.66 29.73 10.26
N GLN A 144 -2.60 30.54 10.40
CA GLN A 144 -2.63 31.79 11.19
C GLN A 144 -3.81 32.70 10.80
N SER A 145 -4.15 32.74 9.53
CA SER A 145 -5.32 33.46 9.02
C SER A 145 -6.66 32.96 9.59
N ALA A 146 -6.78 31.68 9.90
CA ALA A 146 -7.96 31.11 10.53
C ALA A 146 -8.00 31.40 12.04
N ILE A 147 -6.83 31.36 12.71
CA ILE A 147 -6.68 31.74 14.11
C ILE A 147 -7.06 33.22 14.31
N ASP A 148 -6.58 34.13 13.44
CA ASP A 148 -6.85 35.53 13.51
C ASP A 148 -8.34 35.85 13.27
N LYS A 149 -8.99 35.14 12.35
CA LYS A 149 -10.46 35.24 12.15
C LYS A 149 -11.21 34.76 13.39
N MET A 150 -10.85 33.64 13.98
CA MET A 150 -11.53 33.13 15.20
C MET A 150 -11.33 34.05 16.40
N LYS A 151 -10.15 34.66 16.55
CA LYS A 151 -9.92 35.69 17.59
C LYS A 151 -10.76 36.93 17.36
N ASN A 152 -10.87 37.40 16.13
CA ASN A 152 -11.69 38.58 15.80
C ASN A 152 -13.17 38.31 16.01
N ASP A 153 -13.65 37.11 15.69
CA ASP A 153 -15.07 36.74 15.83
C ASP A 153 -15.42 36.27 17.26
N ARG A 154 -14.48 36.35 18.23
CA ARG A 154 -14.67 35.92 19.63
C ARG A 154 -15.16 34.48 19.80
N ILE A 155 -14.94 33.65 18.82
CA ILE A 155 -15.38 32.23 18.83
C ILE A 155 -14.35 31.34 19.47
N TRP A 156 -13.05 31.73 19.49
CA TRP A 156 -11.97 30.94 20.05
C TRP A 156 -11.77 31.20 21.55
N ARG A 157 -12.09 30.23 22.38
CA ARG A 157 -11.68 30.15 23.78
C ARG A 157 -10.47 29.22 23.83
N GLY A 158 -9.27 29.80 23.70
CA GLY A 158 -8.05 29.03 23.93
C GLY A 158 -7.90 28.79 25.44
N ASP A 159 -7.81 27.52 25.79
CA ASP A 159 -7.23 27.07 27.06
C ASP A 159 -5.74 26.90 26.89
#